data_beb883c6ba1e91571425ee778074328e
#
_entry.id   beb883c6ba1e91571425ee778074328e
#
_cell.length_a   1.000
_cell.length_b   1.000
_cell.length_c   1.000
_cell.angle_alpha   90.00
_cell.angle_beta   90.00
_cell.angle_gamma   90.00
#
_symmetry.space_group_name_H-M   'P 1'
#
loop_
_entity.id
_entity.type
_entity.pdbx_description
1 polymer ?
#
loop_
_entity_poly.entity_id
_entity_poly.type
_entity_poly.pdbx_seq_one_letter_code
_entity_poly.pdbx_strand_id
1 'polypeptide(L)'
;GSEMCIRDRAGNVTRSRLGLLAYERNFKSDTISISDNFLASVNSKLGYLAPNAANQLEGYLYINNQVRAANVETLRALRKDTAAAMLWDGMFQRLPRSAARAGFGDHRYFTYQGKQVGESYHLGFDLASVRNAEVPAANNGRVVFTGELGIYGNLVVIDHGLGLMSLYSHLSEIHVKVGDVVQKGAIIAKTGSTGLAFGDHLHFGILVGGVEVTPLEWLDPKWIKNTITDRLDAAGAER
;
A
#
# COMPACT_ATOMS: atom_id res chain seq x y z
N GLY A 1 2.54 -27.57 9.28
CA GLY A 1 2.74 -27.42 7.83
C GLY A 1 1.50 -26.82 7.22
N SER A 2 1.66 -25.87 6.29
CA SER A 2 0.53 -25.24 5.61
C SER A 2 0.00 -26.19 4.54
N GLU A 3 -1.32 -26.39 4.49
CA GLU A 3 -2.00 -27.14 3.45
C GLU A 3 -2.65 -26.18 2.47
N MET A 4 -2.50 -26.46 1.18
CA MET A 4 -3.26 -25.80 0.12
C MET A 4 -4.45 -26.67 -0.25
N CYS A 5 -5.64 -26.11 -0.19
CA CYS A 5 -6.87 -26.74 -0.64
C CYS A 5 -7.28 -26.11 -1.98
N ILE A 6 -7.23 -26.89 -3.04
CA ILE A 6 -7.67 -26.47 -4.38
C ILE A 6 -9.03 -27.13 -4.64
N ARG A 7 -10.04 -26.32 -4.98
CA ARG A 7 -11.35 -26.79 -5.42
C ARG A 7 -11.51 -26.44 -6.90
N ASP A 8 -11.72 -27.42 -7.74
CA ASP A 8 -12.03 -27.21 -9.15
C ASP A 8 -13.52 -26.82 -9.38
N ARG A 9 -13.87 -26.48 -10.63
CA ARG A 9 -15.25 -26.11 -11.00
C ARG A 9 -16.25 -27.25 -10.85
N ALA A 10 -15.81 -28.50 -10.83
CA ALA A 10 -16.65 -29.70 -10.64
C ALA A 10 -16.86 -30.01 -9.14
N GLY A 11 -16.21 -29.26 -8.25
CA GLY A 11 -16.32 -29.40 -6.80
C GLY A 11 -15.31 -30.41 -6.21
N ASN A 12 -14.38 -30.98 -7.02
CA ASN A 12 -13.33 -31.84 -6.50
C ASN A 12 -12.35 -31.02 -5.65
N VAL A 13 -11.95 -31.63 -4.54
CA VAL A 13 -11.04 -30.98 -3.58
C VAL A 13 -9.74 -31.78 -3.52
N THR A 14 -8.65 -31.13 -3.86
CA THR A 14 -7.30 -31.67 -3.68
C THR A 14 -6.60 -30.91 -2.55
N ARG A 15 -6.04 -31.65 -1.59
CA ARG A 15 -5.19 -31.10 -0.53
C ARG A 15 -3.74 -31.45 -0.82
N SER A 16 -2.90 -30.44 -0.89
CA SER A 16 -1.45 -30.64 -1.05
C SER A 16 -0.72 -29.93 0.09
N ARG A 17 0.30 -30.60 0.62
CA ARG A 17 1.21 -29.94 1.58
C ARG A 17 2.09 -29.00 0.79
N LEU A 18 2.02 -27.71 1.13
CA LEU A 18 2.98 -26.74 0.65
C LEU A 18 4.24 -26.84 1.54
N GLY A 19 5.35 -27.15 0.92
CA GLY A 19 6.68 -27.02 1.55
C GLY A 19 7.05 -25.54 1.72
N LEU A 20 6.22 -24.78 2.43
CA LEU A 20 6.51 -23.38 2.73
C LEU A 20 7.61 -23.32 3.80
N LEU A 21 8.73 -22.75 3.43
CA LEU A 21 9.74 -22.29 4.39
C LEU A 21 9.32 -20.88 4.81
N ALA A 22 8.72 -20.77 5.98
CA ALA A 22 8.43 -19.48 6.61
C ALA A 22 9.66 -19.09 7.44
N TYR A 23 10.26 -17.95 7.13
CA TYR A 23 11.33 -17.37 7.93
C TYR A 23 10.74 -16.27 8.81
N GLU A 24 11.08 -16.33 10.11
CA GLU A 24 10.75 -15.24 11.02
C GLU A 24 11.54 -13.98 10.60
N ARG A 25 10.82 -12.87 10.44
CA ARG A 25 11.42 -11.60 10.10
C ARG A 25 11.14 -10.59 11.20
N ASN A 26 12.19 -10.06 11.79
CA ASN A 26 12.09 -8.98 12.76
C ASN A 26 11.86 -7.65 12.01
N PHE A 27 10.71 -7.04 12.21
CA PHE A 27 10.42 -5.69 11.73
C PHE A 27 10.89 -4.65 12.74
N LYS A 28 11.22 -3.45 12.26
CA LYS A 28 11.58 -2.33 13.11
C LYS A 28 10.39 -1.94 13.99
N SER A 29 10.67 -1.60 15.26
CA SER A 29 9.68 -1.05 16.20
C SER A 29 10.11 0.33 16.64
N ASP A 30 9.20 1.31 16.60
CA ASP A 30 9.43 2.67 17.06
C ASP A 30 8.32 3.09 18.04
N THR A 31 8.69 3.87 19.06
CA THR A 31 7.72 4.53 19.95
C THR A 31 7.64 6.00 19.59
N ILE A 32 6.45 6.46 19.24
CA ILE A 32 6.16 7.84 18.83
C ILE A 32 5.39 8.54 19.94
N SER A 33 5.98 9.58 20.50
CA SER A 33 5.29 10.44 21.48
C SER A 33 4.40 11.43 20.73
N ILE A 34 3.10 11.34 20.96
CA ILE A 34 2.09 12.26 20.42
C ILE A 34 2.04 13.51 21.29
N SER A 35 2.15 14.68 20.67
CA SER A 35 1.99 15.99 21.31
C SER A 35 0.62 16.59 21.01
N ASP A 36 0.20 17.58 21.80
CA ASP A 36 -1.05 18.33 21.52
C ASP A 36 -1.00 19.03 20.17
N ASN A 37 0.16 19.54 19.75
CA ASN A 37 0.34 20.14 18.43
C ASN A 37 0.14 19.10 17.30
N PHE A 38 0.61 17.88 17.52
CA PHE A 38 0.37 16.78 16.59
C PHE A 38 -1.13 16.48 16.48
N LEU A 39 -1.82 16.34 17.62
CA LEU A 39 -3.27 16.06 17.65
C LEU A 39 -4.06 17.20 16.99
N ALA A 40 -3.70 18.46 17.25
CA ALA A 40 -4.31 19.62 16.62
C ALA A 40 -4.11 19.62 15.09
N SER A 41 -2.91 19.26 14.63
CA SER A 41 -2.60 19.13 13.19
C SER A 41 -3.43 18.02 12.52
N VAL A 42 -3.55 16.84 13.15
CA VAL A 42 -4.38 15.75 12.64
C VAL A 42 -5.85 16.16 12.62
N ASN A 43 -6.34 16.75 13.71
CA ASN A 43 -7.73 17.21 13.79
C ASN A 43 -8.07 18.28 12.74
N SER A 44 -7.15 19.22 12.48
CA SER A 44 -7.33 20.21 11.42
C SER A 44 -7.45 19.60 10.02
N LYS A 45 -6.72 18.52 9.74
CA LYS A 45 -6.72 17.85 8.43
C LYS A 45 -7.82 16.81 8.28
N LEU A 46 -8.06 16.01 9.30
CA LEU A 46 -8.84 14.78 9.23
C LEU A 46 -9.97 14.70 10.27
N GLY A 47 -10.17 15.74 11.10
CA GLY A 47 -11.19 15.74 12.16
C GLY A 47 -12.60 15.49 11.65
N TYR A 48 -12.90 15.85 10.39
CA TYR A 48 -14.18 15.56 9.75
C TYR A 48 -14.47 14.05 9.61
N LEU A 49 -13.46 13.19 9.69
CA LEU A 49 -13.61 11.73 9.68
C LEU A 49 -14.02 11.15 11.05
N ALA A 50 -13.92 11.96 12.12
CA ALA A 50 -14.26 11.58 13.49
C ALA A 50 -15.24 12.61 14.14
N PRO A 51 -16.42 12.85 13.53
CA PRO A 51 -17.30 13.96 13.93
C PRO A 51 -17.87 13.85 15.36
N ASN A 52 -17.87 12.64 15.92
CA ASN A 52 -18.42 12.36 17.26
C ASN A 52 -17.34 12.25 18.34
N ALA A 53 -16.06 12.52 18.01
CA ALA A 53 -14.99 12.44 19.00
C ALA A 53 -15.10 13.57 20.04
N ALA A 54 -15.05 13.20 21.33
CA ALA A 54 -15.18 14.15 22.44
C ALA A 54 -13.95 15.07 22.58
N ASN A 55 -12.79 14.63 22.07
CA ASN A 55 -11.53 15.40 22.11
C ASN A 55 -10.60 14.95 20.97
N GLN A 56 -9.49 15.71 20.80
CA GLN A 56 -8.56 15.46 19.70
C GLN A 56 -7.84 14.09 19.77
N LEU A 57 -7.56 13.59 20.97
CA LEU A 57 -6.94 12.26 21.13
C LEU A 57 -7.90 11.15 20.69
N GLU A 58 -9.15 11.23 21.12
CA GLU A 58 -10.20 10.27 20.70
C GLU A 58 -10.39 10.31 19.18
N GLY A 59 -10.43 11.52 18.59
CA GLY A 59 -10.49 11.69 17.14
C GLY A 59 -9.32 11.04 16.41
N TYR A 60 -8.10 11.26 16.88
CA TYR A 60 -6.91 10.62 16.33
C TYR A 60 -6.98 9.08 16.43
N LEU A 61 -7.36 8.55 17.59
CA LEU A 61 -7.45 7.10 17.80
C LEU A 61 -8.54 6.48 16.91
N TYR A 62 -9.67 7.14 16.76
CA TYR A 62 -10.72 6.73 15.82
C TYR A 62 -10.21 6.67 14.38
N ILE A 63 -9.51 7.73 13.94
CA ILE A 63 -8.93 7.80 12.58
C ILE A 63 -7.86 6.70 12.39
N ASN A 64 -6.97 6.53 13.37
CA ASN A 64 -5.90 5.54 13.27
C ASN A 64 -6.40 4.09 13.29
N ASN A 65 -7.54 3.80 13.89
CA ASN A 65 -8.10 2.46 14.02
C ASN A 65 -9.26 2.23 13.04
N GLN A 66 -10.41 2.88 13.24
CA GLN A 66 -11.64 2.60 12.50
C GLN A 66 -11.57 3.08 11.05
N VAL A 67 -11.10 4.33 10.83
CA VAL A 67 -10.97 4.86 9.47
C VAL A 67 -9.90 4.07 8.70
N ARG A 68 -8.76 3.76 9.34
CA ARG A 68 -7.72 2.91 8.74
C ARG A 68 -8.27 1.56 8.32
N ALA A 69 -9.01 0.87 9.19
CA ALA A 69 -9.60 -0.43 8.88
C ALA A 69 -10.60 -0.33 7.70
N ALA A 70 -11.45 0.69 7.68
CA ALA A 70 -12.38 0.92 6.57
C ALA A 70 -11.65 1.22 5.25
N ASN A 71 -10.55 1.97 5.28
CA ASN A 71 -9.73 2.24 4.09
C ASN A 71 -9.08 0.96 3.56
N VAL A 72 -8.56 0.09 4.42
CA VAL A 72 -8.00 -1.22 4.03
C VAL A 72 -9.06 -2.09 3.35
N GLU A 73 -10.30 -2.13 3.88
CA GLU A 73 -11.39 -2.88 3.23
C GLU A 73 -11.77 -2.29 1.86
N THR A 74 -11.72 -0.96 1.71
CA THR A 74 -11.92 -0.31 0.41
C THR A 74 -10.86 -0.75 -0.60
N LEU A 75 -9.58 -0.74 -0.22
CA LEU A 75 -8.48 -1.21 -1.06
C LEU A 75 -8.63 -2.70 -1.39
N ARG A 76 -8.99 -3.52 -0.40
CA ARG A 76 -9.22 -4.96 -0.58
C ARG A 76 -10.34 -5.23 -1.60
N ALA A 77 -11.37 -4.39 -1.62
CA ALA A 77 -12.49 -4.55 -2.54
C ALA A 77 -12.08 -4.36 -4.02
N LEU A 78 -11.05 -3.55 -4.31
CA LEU A 78 -10.54 -3.30 -5.67
C LEU A 78 -10.06 -4.57 -6.38
N ARG A 79 -9.71 -5.64 -5.63
CA ARG A 79 -9.33 -6.94 -6.23
C ARG A 79 -10.36 -7.51 -7.20
N LYS A 80 -11.62 -7.10 -7.11
CA LYS A 80 -12.70 -7.55 -8.00
C LYS A 80 -12.58 -6.98 -9.42
N ASP A 81 -11.87 -5.86 -9.56
CA ASP A 81 -11.75 -5.11 -10.81
C ASP A 81 -10.42 -5.39 -11.54
N THR A 82 -9.68 -6.43 -11.10
CA THR A 82 -8.39 -6.79 -11.70
C THR A 82 -8.55 -7.40 -13.08
N ALA A 83 -7.65 -7.06 -14.00
CA ALA A 83 -7.57 -7.67 -15.30
C ALA A 83 -7.20 -9.16 -15.20
N ALA A 84 -7.77 -10.00 -16.08
CA ALA A 84 -7.49 -11.43 -16.12
C ALA A 84 -6.14 -11.77 -16.78
N ALA A 85 -5.44 -10.79 -17.35
CA ALA A 85 -4.13 -10.93 -17.97
C ALA A 85 -3.07 -10.12 -17.22
N MET A 86 -1.81 -10.53 -17.29
CA MET A 86 -0.67 -9.78 -16.78
C MET A 86 -0.46 -8.52 -17.64
N LEU A 87 -0.47 -7.35 -17.03
CA LEU A 87 -0.30 -6.06 -17.72
C LEU A 87 1.10 -5.46 -17.53
N TRP A 88 1.88 -5.98 -16.59
CA TRP A 88 3.20 -5.47 -16.20
C TRP A 88 4.34 -6.28 -16.81
N ASP A 89 5.53 -5.67 -16.85
CA ASP A 89 6.75 -6.32 -17.30
C ASP A 89 7.96 -5.93 -16.45
N GLY A 90 8.77 -6.94 -16.10
CA GLY A 90 9.99 -6.78 -15.31
C GLY A 90 9.77 -6.12 -13.94
N MET A 91 10.84 -5.58 -13.38
CA MET A 91 10.79 -4.95 -12.05
C MET A 91 9.96 -3.67 -12.03
N PHE A 92 9.35 -3.38 -10.88
CA PHE A 92 8.66 -2.13 -10.64
C PHE A 92 9.66 -0.98 -10.42
N GLN A 93 9.28 0.22 -10.86
CA GLN A 93 10.12 1.41 -10.73
C GLN A 93 9.85 2.07 -9.38
N ARG A 94 10.93 2.42 -8.67
CA ARG A 94 10.87 3.23 -7.46
C ARG A 94 10.74 4.71 -7.83
N LEU A 95 10.19 5.52 -6.91
CA LEU A 95 10.23 6.99 -7.03
C LEU A 95 11.68 7.45 -7.25
N PRO A 96 11.99 8.16 -8.36
CA PRO A 96 13.35 8.60 -8.68
C PRO A 96 13.90 9.54 -7.59
N ARG A 97 15.22 9.48 -7.36
CA ARG A 97 15.95 10.34 -6.41
C ARG A 97 15.34 10.40 -5.03
N SER A 98 14.72 9.30 -4.58
CA SER A 98 14.08 9.22 -3.28
C SER A 98 14.94 8.48 -2.24
N ALA A 99 14.83 8.93 -0.99
CA ALA A 99 15.37 8.24 0.18
C ALA A 99 14.25 7.47 0.90
N ALA A 100 14.55 6.24 1.32
CA ALA A 100 13.65 5.46 2.18
C ALA A 100 13.55 6.11 3.58
N ARG A 101 12.33 6.25 4.10
CA ARG A 101 12.06 6.81 5.44
C ARG A 101 11.45 5.79 6.37
N ALA A 102 10.48 5.01 5.89
CA ALA A 102 9.87 3.93 6.64
C ALA A 102 9.67 2.70 5.74
N GLY A 103 9.83 1.51 6.31
CA GLY A 103 9.70 0.23 5.65
C GLY A 103 8.35 -0.42 5.85
N PHE A 104 8.05 -1.43 5.04
CA PHE A 104 6.91 -2.31 5.24
C PHE A 104 7.09 -3.14 6.51
N GLY A 105 6.02 -3.21 7.32
CA GLY A 105 6.01 -3.96 8.58
C GLY A 105 6.55 -3.18 9.78
N ASP A 106 7.03 -1.93 9.61
CA ASP A 106 7.45 -1.11 10.75
C ASP A 106 6.31 -0.98 11.76
N HIS A 107 6.55 -1.42 13.00
CA HIS A 107 5.56 -1.38 14.08
C HIS A 107 5.73 -0.10 14.89
N ARG A 108 4.67 0.71 14.98
CA ARG A 108 4.67 2.01 15.65
C ARG A 108 3.77 1.96 16.87
N TYR A 109 4.35 2.15 18.06
CA TYR A 109 3.62 2.37 19.30
C TYR A 109 3.43 3.87 19.52
N PHE A 110 2.22 4.28 19.86
CA PHE A 110 1.89 5.69 20.13
C PHE A 110 1.74 5.91 21.64
N THR A 111 2.46 6.91 22.15
CA THR A 111 2.34 7.31 23.57
C THR A 111 1.84 8.75 23.67
N TYR A 112 0.97 9.02 24.63
CA TYR A 112 0.48 10.35 24.96
C TYR A 112 0.55 10.55 26.47
N GLN A 113 1.18 11.62 26.93
CA GLN A 113 1.43 11.89 28.34
C GLN A 113 2.02 10.69 29.11
N GLY A 114 3.00 10.02 28.46
CA GLY A 114 3.72 8.89 29.04
C GLY A 114 2.98 7.55 29.06
N LYS A 115 1.74 7.47 28.55
CA LYS A 115 0.95 6.23 28.47
C LYS A 115 0.82 5.77 27.02
N GLN A 116 0.95 4.49 26.75
CA GLN A 116 0.65 3.94 25.43
C GLN A 116 -0.86 4.05 25.17
N VAL A 117 -1.21 4.63 24.02
CA VAL A 117 -2.59 4.93 23.62
C VAL A 117 -2.99 4.21 22.33
N GLY A 118 -2.06 3.65 21.59
CA GLY A 118 -2.35 2.93 20.35
C GLY A 118 -1.11 2.37 19.69
N GLU A 119 -1.34 1.70 18.57
CA GLU A 119 -0.30 1.15 17.73
C GLU A 119 -0.74 1.11 16.27
N SER A 120 0.19 0.95 15.34
CA SER A 120 -0.09 0.67 13.93
C SER A 120 1.09 -0.01 13.26
N TYR A 121 0.79 -0.73 12.16
CA TYR A 121 1.80 -1.26 11.26
C TYR A 121 1.85 -0.41 9.99
N HIS A 122 3.06 -0.18 9.50
CA HIS A 122 3.28 0.51 8.25
C HIS A 122 3.20 -0.48 7.07
N LEU A 123 2.16 -0.37 6.26
CA LEU A 123 1.85 -1.34 5.20
C LEU A 123 2.29 -0.86 3.80
N GLY A 124 3.43 -0.18 3.75
CA GLY A 124 3.99 0.33 2.51
C GLY A 124 5.46 0.73 2.66
N PHE A 125 5.91 1.58 1.77
CA PHE A 125 7.28 2.06 1.71
C PHE A 125 7.27 3.58 1.53
N ASP A 126 7.69 4.33 2.56
CA ASP A 126 7.73 5.78 2.51
C ASP A 126 9.00 6.26 1.82
N LEU A 127 8.81 7.03 0.76
CA LEU A 127 9.85 7.52 -0.14
C LEU A 127 9.83 9.06 -0.14
N ALA A 128 10.84 9.68 0.47
CA ALA A 128 11.00 11.13 0.46
C ALA A 128 11.90 11.57 -0.69
N SER A 129 11.49 12.60 -1.41
CA SER A 129 12.24 13.26 -2.48
C SER A 129 12.17 14.79 -2.29
N VAL A 130 12.30 15.56 -3.35
CA VAL A 130 11.99 17.00 -3.32
C VAL A 130 10.49 17.20 -3.12
N ARG A 131 10.10 18.36 -2.60
CA ARG A 131 8.70 18.70 -2.42
C ARG A 131 7.95 18.69 -3.75
N ASN A 132 6.75 18.10 -3.78
CA ASN A 132 5.92 17.94 -4.96
C ASN A 132 6.66 17.24 -6.12
N ALA A 133 7.49 16.24 -5.80
CA ALA A 133 8.17 15.44 -6.80
C ALA A 133 7.18 14.73 -7.74
N GLU A 134 7.52 14.63 -9.00
CA GLU A 134 6.76 13.85 -9.97
C GLU A 134 6.77 12.37 -9.60
N VAL A 135 5.59 11.76 -9.59
CA VAL A 135 5.38 10.36 -9.27
C VAL A 135 5.12 9.58 -10.56
N PRO A 136 6.07 8.74 -11.00
CA PRO A 136 5.84 7.88 -12.15
C PRO A 136 5.04 6.64 -11.78
N ALA A 137 4.26 6.11 -12.72
CA ALA A 137 3.70 4.76 -12.62
C ALA A 137 4.83 3.74 -12.49
N ALA A 138 4.79 2.90 -11.48
CA ALA A 138 5.85 1.94 -11.18
C ALA A 138 5.96 0.83 -12.24
N ASN A 139 4.86 0.51 -12.93
CA ASN A 139 4.81 -0.41 -14.07
C ASN A 139 3.58 -0.13 -14.93
N ASN A 140 3.46 -0.83 -16.07
CA ASN A 140 2.29 -0.74 -16.94
C ASN A 140 1.04 -1.23 -16.21
N GLY A 141 -0.12 -0.64 -16.50
CA GLY A 141 -1.37 -1.05 -15.89
C GLY A 141 -2.53 -0.13 -16.24
N ARG A 142 -3.63 -0.33 -15.54
CA ARG A 142 -4.85 0.46 -15.65
C ARG A 142 -5.21 1.08 -14.30
N VAL A 143 -5.51 2.36 -14.29
CA VAL A 143 -5.95 3.07 -13.08
C VAL A 143 -7.32 2.55 -12.64
N VAL A 144 -7.41 2.04 -11.41
CA VAL A 144 -8.66 1.50 -10.84
C VAL A 144 -9.22 2.33 -9.70
N PHE A 145 -8.43 3.24 -9.15
CA PHE A 145 -8.89 4.20 -8.15
C PHE A 145 -8.12 5.51 -8.26
N THR A 146 -8.84 6.63 -8.11
CA THR A 146 -8.28 7.97 -7.90
C THR A 146 -9.16 8.75 -6.93
N GLY A 147 -8.58 9.52 -6.03
CA GLY A 147 -9.32 10.39 -5.14
C GLY A 147 -8.85 10.30 -3.69
N GLU A 148 -9.61 10.91 -2.80
CA GLU A 148 -9.32 10.91 -1.38
C GLU A 148 -9.79 9.62 -0.71
N LEU A 149 -8.92 9.02 0.12
CA LEU A 149 -9.24 7.84 0.91
C LEU A 149 -8.65 7.99 2.33
N GLY A 150 -9.33 8.72 3.18
CA GLY A 150 -9.07 8.85 4.62
C GLY A 150 -7.60 9.03 4.97
N ILE A 151 -7.00 8.04 5.65
CA ILE A 151 -5.60 8.12 6.09
C ILE A 151 -4.59 8.18 4.94
N TYR A 152 -4.92 7.63 3.77
CA TYR A 152 -4.06 7.67 2.58
C TYR A 152 -4.08 9.05 1.89
N GLY A 153 -5.05 9.93 2.19
CA GLY A 153 -5.23 11.20 1.49
C GLY A 153 -5.54 10.99 0.03
N ASN A 154 -5.05 11.88 -0.83
CA ASN A 154 -5.18 11.70 -2.27
C ASN A 154 -4.36 10.49 -2.73
N LEU A 155 -5.02 9.58 -3.42
CA LEU A 155 -4.55 8.24 -3.73
C LEU A 155 -4.78 7.91 -5.20
N VAL A 156 -3.83 7.21 -5.81
CA VAL A 156 -3.97 6.50 -7.08
C VAL A 156 -3.70 5.03 -6.83
N VAL A 157 -4.52 4.13 -7.40
CA VAL A 157 -4.24 2.69 -7.45
C VAL A 157 -4.25 2.24 -8.90
N ILE A 158 -3.19 1.52 -9.29
CA ILE A 158 -3.02 0.96 -10.63
C ILE A 158 -3.14 -0.56 -10.53
N ASP A 159 -4.04 -1.15 -11.30
CA ASP A 159 -4.15 -2.59 -11.53
C ASP A 159 -3.12 -3.03 -12.59
N HIS A 160 -2.32 -4.00 -12.24
CA HIS A 160 -1.32 -4.63 -13.12
C HIS A 160 -1.78 -5.99 -13.64
N GLY A 161 -3.02 -6.39 -13.32
CA GLY A 161 -3.61 -7.67 -13.68
C GLY A 161 -3.30 -8.78 -12.68
N LEU A 162 -4.10 -9.84 -12.75
CA LEU A 162 -3.97 -11.04 -11.92
C LEU A 162 -3.99 -10.77 -10.40
N GLY A 163 -4.66 -9.71 -9.97
CA GLY A 163 -4.76 -9.31 -8.57
C GLY A 163 -3.57 -8.51 -8.03
N LEU A 164 -2.62 -8.14 -8.88
CA LEU A 164 -1.48 -7.30 -8.52
C LEU A 164 -1.82 -5.83 -8.73
N MET A 165 -1.65 -5.01 -7.70
CA MET A 165 -1.88 -3.57 -7.77
C MET A 165 -0.76 -2.79 -7.10
N SER A 166 -0.49 -1.58 -7.58
CA SER A 166 0.36 -0.60 -6.89
C SER A 166 -0.45 0.60 -6.40
N LEU A 167 -0.06 1.12 -5.25
CA LEU A 167 -0.72 2.18 -4.52
C LEU A 167 0.23 3.36 -4.35
N TYR A 168 -0.28 4.58 -4.59
CA TYR A 168 0.46 5.83 -4.49
C TYR A 168 -0.37 6.82 -3.67
N SER A 169 0.06 7.15 -2.45
CA SER A 169 -0.74 7.98 -1.56
C SER A 169 -0.01 9.21 -1.03
N HIS A 170 -0.73 10.03 -0.26
CA HIS A 170 -0.34 11.35 0.24
C HIS A 170 -0.10 12.38 -0.87
N LEU A 171 -0.71 12.19 -2.04
CA LEU A 171 -0.48 12.99 -3.23
C LEU A 171 -1.00 14.43 -3.06
N SER A 172 -0.29 15.41 -3.65
CA SER A 172 -0.75 16.80 -3.76
C SER A 172 -1.59 17.04 -5.01
N GLU A 173 -1.26 16.36 -6.11
CA GLU A 173 -1.94 16.45 -7.40
C GLU A 173 -2.08 15.05 -8.00
N ILE A 174 -3.19 14.79 -8.70
CA ILE A 174 -3.46 13.57 -9.47
C ILE A 174 -3.63 13.97 -10.94
N HIS A 175 -2.90 13.33 -11.85
CA HIS A 175 -2.89 13.64 -13.28
C HIS A 175 -3.61 12.60 -14.13
N VAL A 176 -4.16 11.57 -13.52
CA VAL A 176 -4.86 10.45 -14.18
C VAL A 176 -6.25 10.26 -13.59
N LYS A 177 -7.10 9.53 -14.29
CA LYS A 177 -8.45 9.17 -13.86
C LYS A 177 -8.67 7.66 -13.97
N VAL A 178 -9.66 7.16 -13.26
CA VAL A 178 -10.09 5.75 -13.35
C VAL A 178 -10.38 5.37 -14.80
N GLY A 179 -9.83 4.24 -15.22
CA GLY A 179 -9.91 3.69 -16.56
C GLY A 179 -8.71 4.02 -17.46
N ASP A 180 -7.88 5.01 -17.11
CA ASP A 180 -6.70 5.35 -17.91
C ASP A 180 -5.71 4.18 -17.91
N VAL A 181 -5.17 3.88 -19.11
CA VAL A 181 -4.06 2.93 -19.28
C VAL A 181 -2.76 3.71 -19.18
N VAL A 182 -1.88 3.28 -18.30
CA VAL A 182 -0.60 3.94 -18.06
C VAL A 182 0.57 3.01 -18.38
N GLN A 183 1.64 3.59 -18.89
CA GLN A 183 2.90 2.88 -19.10
C GLN A 183 3.84 3.15 -17.94
N LYS A 184 4.74 2.21 -17.67
CA LYS A 184 5.83 2.37 -16.72
C LYS A 184 6.60 3.66 -16.96
N GLY A 185 6.74 4.47 -15.92
CA GLY A 185 7.42 5.76 -15.98
C GLY A 185 6.56 6.96 -16.39
N ALA A 186 5.29 6.74 -16.82
CA ALA A 186 4.36 7.83 -17.08
C ALA A 186 4.08 8.60 -15.78
N ILE A 187 4.12 9.94 -15.82
CA ILE A 187 3.85 10.76 -14.63
C ILE A 187 2.35 10.77 -14.36
N ILE A 188 1.96 10.24 -13.18
CA ILE A 188 0.56 10.06 -12.76
C ILE A 188 0.12 11.04 -11.69
N ALA A 189 1.07 11.63 -10.95
CA ALA A 189 0.76 12.46 -9.78
C ALA A 189 1.99 13.28 -9.35
N LYS A 190 1.82 14.07 -8.27
CA LYS A 190 2.91 14.66 -7.49
C LYS A 190 2.83 14.25 -6.02
N THR A 191 3.98 14.11 -5.37
CA THR A 191 4.06 13.86 -3.92
C THR A 191 3.45 15.01 -3.13
N GLY A 192 3.05 14.74 -1.90
CA GLY A 192 2.45 15.72 -1.02
C GLY A 192 2.39 15.26 0.42
N SER A 193 1.41 15.80 1.16
CA SER A 193 1.20 15.48 2.58
C SER A 193 -0.29 15.40 2.94
N THR A 194 -1.14 14.98 2.01
CA THR A 194 -2.57 14.77 2.28
C THR A 194 -2.79 13.53 3.13
N GLY A 195 -3.94 13.41 3.77
CA GLY A 195 -4.20 12.30 4.69
C GLY A 195 -3.36 12.36 5.97
N LEU A 196 -3.05 11.19 6.53
CA LEU A 196 -2.29 11.05 7.78
C LEU A 196 -0.76 11.07 7.51
N ALA A 197 -0.27 12.16 6.94
CA ALA A 197 1.13 12.39 6.58
C ALA A 197 1.70 13.62 7.30
N PHE A 198 2.97 13.54 7.72
CA PHE A 198 3.68 14.57 8.51
C PHE A 198 4.76 15.31 7.72
N GLY A 199 4.72 15.22 6.41
CA GLY A 199 5.65 15.89 5.50
C GLY A 199 5.46 15.37 4.10
N ASP A 200 6.03 16.07 3.11
CA ASP A 200 5.94 15.65 1.71
C ASP A 200 6.72 14.37 1.47
N HIS A 201 6.03 13.33 1.07
CA HIS A 201 6.60 12.04 0.68
C HIS A 201 5.58 11.23 -0.15
N LEU A 202 6.06 10.18 -0.80
CA LEU A 202 5.22 9.14 -1.40
C LEU A 202 5.14 7.96 -0.44
N HIS A 203 3.94 7.59 0.00
CA HIS A 203 3.70 6.25 0.52
C HIS A 203 3.37 5.34 -0.65
N PHE A 204 4.27 4.40 -0.93
CA PHE A 204 4.16 3.42 -2.01
C PHE A 204 3.81 2.05 -1.46
N GLY A 205 2.74 1.45 -1.97
CA GLY A 205 2.29 0.11 -1.57
C GLY A 205 2.17 -0.84 -2.77
N ILE A 206 2.24 -2.13 -2.48
CA ILE A 206 1.88 -3.21 -3.41
C ILE A 206 0.80 -4.05 -2.74
N LEU A 207 -0.24 -4.39 -3.51
CA LEU A 207 -1.31 -5.28 -3.07
C LEU A 207 -1.32 -6.53 -3.97
N VAL A 208 -1.46 -7.69 -3.34
CA VAL A 208 -1.69 -8.97 -4.02
C VAL A 208 -3.01 -9.54 -3.53
N GLY A 209 -3.98 -9.69 -4.42
CA GLY A 209 -5.32 -10.13 -4.06
C GLY A 209 -6.03 -9.20 -3.07
N GLY A 210 -5.64 -7.92 -3.05
CA GLY A 210 -6.18 -6.90 -2.14
C GLY A 210 -5.54 -6.87 -0.75
N VAL A 211 -4.43 -7.60 -0.56
CA VAL A 211 -3.65 -7.60 0.69
C VAL A 211 -2.32 -6.91 0.44
N GLU A 212 -1.96 -5.97 1.31
CA GLU A 212 -0.68 -5.28 1.24
C GLU A 212 0.48 -6.25 1.50
N VAL A 213 1.50 -6.16 0.64
CA VAL A 213 2.72 -6.95 0.72
C VAL A 213 3.95 -6.04 0.65
N THR A 214 5.12 -6.57 1.00
CA THR A 214 6.36 -5.78 0.94
C THR A 214 6.66 -5.31 -0.49
N PRO A 215 6.79 -3.99 -0.75
CA PRO A 215 7.15 -3.51 -2.07
C PRO A 215 8.57 -3.85 -2.52
N LEU A 216 9.48 -4.14 -1.58
CA LEU A 216 10.90 -4.35 -1.88
C LEU A 216 11.14 -5.51 -2.85
N GLU A 217 10.37 -6.57 -2.74
CA GLU A 217 10.46 -7.73 -3.62
C GLU A 217 10.13 -7.38 -5.07
N TRP A 218 9.15 -6.50 -5.28
CA TRP A 218 8.73 -6.03 -6.60
C TRP A 218 9.70 -5.04 -7.24
N LEU A 219 10.59 -4.44 -6.45
CA LEU A 219 11.69 -3.58 -6.90
C LEU A 219 12.97 -4.37 -7.21
N ASP A 220 13.02 -5.68 -6.94
CA ASP A 220 14.17 -6.56 -7.17
C ASP A 220 13.99 -7.41 -8.43
N PRO A 221 14.77 -7.15 -9.51
CA PRO A 221 14.64 -7.91 -10.75
C PRO A 221 15.00 -9.38 -10.58
N LYS A 222 15.87 -9.74 -9.62
CA LYS A 222 16.25 -11.14 -9.38
C LYS A 222 15.11 -11.89 -8.69
N TRP A 223 14.46 -11.24 -7.72
CA TRP A 223 13.31 -11.85 -7.05
C TRP A 223 12.16 -12.09 -8.05
N ILE A 224 11.81 -11.10 -8.89
CA ILE A 224 10.78 -11.24 -9.92
C ILE A 224 11.13 -12.38 -10.87
N LYS A 225 12.37 -12.41 -11.36
CA LYS A 225 12.80 -13.47 -12.26
C LYS A 225 12.61 -14.86 -11.62
N ASN A 226 13.22 -15.07 -10.46
CA ASN A 226 13.28 -16.39 -9.84
C ASN A 226 11.94 -16.86 -9.26
N THR A 227 11.10 -15.91 -8.79
CA THR A 227 9.86 -16.23 -8.06
C THR A 227 8.64 -16.23 -8.97
N ILE A 228 8.64 -15.41 -10.01
CA ILE A 228 7.48 -15.22 -10.88
C ILE A 228 7.77 -15.67 -12.31
N THR A 229 8.69 -14.99 -13.02
CA THR A 229 8.80 -15.20 -14.47
C THR A 229 9.31 -16.59 -14.83
N ASP A 230 10.35 -17.10 -14.16
CA ASP A 230 10.86 -18.45 -14.40
C ASP A 230 9.81 -19.54 -14.06
N ARG A 231 8.91 -19.25 -13.09
CA ARG A 231 7.82 -20.18 -12.73
C ARG A 231 6.71 -20.19 -13.77
N LEU A 232 6.34 -19.02 -14.29
CA LEU A 232 5.35 -18.93 -15.36
C LEU A 232 5.86 -19.57 -16.65
N ASP A 233 7.13 -19.34 -17.02
CA ASP A 233 7.76 -19.97 -18.17
C ASP A 233 7.79 -21.50 -18.03
N ALA A 234 8.18 -22.01 -16.87
CA ALA A 234 8.18 -23.46 -16.59
C ALA A 234 6.79 -24.09 -16.63
N ALA A 235 5.74 -23.31 -16.34
CA ALA A 235 4.35 -23.75 -16.42
C ALA A 235 3.74 -23.61 -17.83
N GLY A 236 4.48 -23.05 -18.81
CA GLY A 236 3.97 -22.77 -20.15
C GLY A 236 2.84 -21.73 -20.18
N ALA A 237 2.79 -20.86 -19.17
CA ALA A 237 1.79 -19.81 -19.11
C ALA A 237 2.10 -18.71 -20.14
N GLU A 238 1.10 -18.35 -20.96
CA GLU A 238 1.17 -17.15 -21.79
C GLU A 238 1.17 -15.90 -20.90
N ARG A 239 2.00 -14.93 -21.25
CA ARG A 239 2.14 -13.65 -20.54
C ARG A 239 1.38 -12.54 -21.24
#